data_e2e0bf59293b3a3074531e30f3d0cbf2
#
_entry.id   e2e0bf59293b3a3074531e30f3d0cbf2
#
_cell.length_a   1.000
_cell.length_b   1.000
_cell.length_c   1.000
_cell.angle_alpha   90.00
_cell.angle_beta   90.00
_cell.angle_gamma   90.00
#
_symmetry.space_group_name_H-M   'P 1'
#
loop_
_entity.id
_entity.type
_entity.pdbx_description
1 polymer ?
#
loop_
_entity_poly.entity_id
_entity_poly.type
_entity_poly.pdbx_seq_one_letter_code
_entity_poly.pdbx_strand_id
1 'polypeptide(L)'
;SDLYLDENTDALEDLRIEGGVEDTVPVRYQSEFRYLDTEGNSLDGVKKTIELPEEAQAPVAKGAEAGRAVYLLNGVEIGSVPILYEDDVAKAVYKDYLFKIMEFYLL
;
A
#
# COMPACT_ATOMS: atom_id res chain seq x y z
N SER A 1 25.33 -5.97 18.86
CA SER A 1 24.51 -5.66 17.70
C SER A 1 23.05 -6.02 17.97
N ASP A 2 22.16 -5.11 17.67
CA ASP A 2 20.72 -5.28 17.89
C ASP A 2 19.99 -5.47 16.56
N LEU A 3 18.96 -6.30 16.61
CA LEU A 3 18.10 -6.56 15.45
C LEU A 3 16.75 -5.88 15.64
N TYR A 4 16.34 -5.08 14.67
CA TYR A 4 14.97 -4.59 14.57
C TYR A 4 14.21 -5.47 13.59
N LEU A 5 13.04 -5.93 14.00
CA LEU A 5 12.19 -6.77 13.16
C LEU A 5 10.75 -6.26 13.21
N ASP A 6 10.18 -5.98 12.05
CA ASP A 6 8.77 -5.71 11.88
C ASP A 6 8.20 -6.76 10.93
N GLU A 7 7.32 -7.60 11.42
CA GLU A 7 6.78 -8.72 10.63
C GLU A 7 5.77 -8.27 9.58
N ASN A 8 5.24 -7.04 9.70
CA ASN A 8 4.28 -6.47 8.76
C ASN A 8 3.04 -7.35 8.56
N THR A 9 2.48 -7.80 9.69
CA THR A 9 1.29 -8.65 9.70
C THR A 9 0.00 -7.86 9.94
N ASP A 10 0.10 -6.56 10.22
CA ASP A 10 -1.06 -5.70 10.40
C ASP A 10 -1.81 -5.51 9.08
N ALA A 11 -3.13 -5.40 9.16
CA ALA A 11 -3.96 -5.13 7.99
C ALA A 11 -3.87 -3.65 7.62
N LEU A 12 -3.69 -3.39 6.33
CA LEU A 12 -3.74 -2.03 5.78
C LEU A 12 -5.14 -1.75 5.27
N GLU A 13 -5.55 -0.49 5.31
CA GLU A 13 -6.83 -0.08 4.73
C GLU A 13 -6.78 -0.22 3.21
N ASP A 14 -7.93 -0.57 2.62
CA ASP A 14 -8.05 -0.61 1.17
C ASP A 14 -7.81 0.78 0.58
N LEU A 15 -7.17 0.80 -0.57
CA LEU A 15 -6.88 2.03 -1.29
C LEU A 15 -8.01 2.36 -2.25
N ARG A 16 -8.43 3.61 -2.27
CA ARG A 16 -9.46 4.08 -3.21
C ARG A 16 -8.90 4.06 -4.62
N ILE A 17 -9.76 3.73 -5.59
CA ILE A 17 -9.40 3.74 -7.00
C ILE A 17 -10.33 4.67 -7.76
N GLU A 18 -9.73 5.51 -8.60
CA GLU A 18 -10.48 6.35 -9.52
C GLU A 18 -10.44 5.75 -10.92
N GLY A 19 -11.59 5.75 -11.56
CA GLY A 19 -11.71 5.32 -12.96
C GLY A 19 -11.65 3.81 -13.17
N GLY A 20 -11.82 3.01 -12.11
CA GLY A 20 -11.78 1.56 -12.20
C GLY A 20 -13.15 0.91 -12.17
N VAL A 21 -13.18 -0.36 -12.53
CA VAL A 21 -14.38 -1.21 -12.42
C VAL A 21 -14.73 -1.47 -10.96
N GLU A 22 -13.75 -1.35 -10.06
CA GLU A 22 -13.92 -1.42 -8.61
C GLU A 22 -13.55 -0.06 -8.02
N ASP A 23 -14.15 0.27 -6.87
CA ASP A 23 -13.90 1.55 -6.20
C ASP A 23 -12.72 1.51 -5.24
N THR A 24 -12.31 0.33 -4.82
CA THR A 24 -11.21 0.11 -3.89
C THR A 24 -10.39 -1.10 -4.28
N VAL A 25 -9.17 -1.18 -3.77
CA VAL A 25 -8.31 -2.34 -3.94
C VAL A 25 -7.57 -2.60 -2.62
N PRO A 26 -7.51 -3.87 -2.18
CA PRO A 26 -6.70 -4.21 -1.02
C PRO A 26 -5.21 -4.12 -1.36
N VAL A 27 -4.43 -3.76 -0.36
CA VAL A 27 -2.97 -3.67 -0.47
C VAL A 27 -2.33 -4.47 0.67
N ARG A 28 -1.09 -4.88 0.47
CA ARG A 28 -0.34 -5.66 1.46
C ARG A 28 1.13 -5.30 1.43
N TYR A 29 1.80 -5.54 2.54
CA TYR A 29 3.26 -5.45 2.57
C TYR A 29 3.86 -6.57 1.74
N GLN A 30 4.94 -6.26 1.03
CA GLN A 30 5.66 -7.28 0.27
C GLN A 30 6.35 -8.29 1.19
N SER A 31 6.89 -7.82 2.31
CA SER A 31 7.69 -8.65 3.20
C SER A 31 7.81 -8.05 4.59
N GLU A 32 8.41 -8.80 5.50
CA GLU A 32 8.89 -8.26 6.76
C GLU A 32 10.05 -7.30 6.53
N PHE A 33 10.36 -6.50 7.53
CA PHE A 33 11.52 -5.62 7.53
C PHE A 33 12.47 -6.02 8.65
N ARG A 34 13.75 -6.18 8.31
CA ARG A 34 14.82 -6.47 9.25
C ARG A 34 15.92 -5.44 9.12
N TYR A 35 16.45 -5.02 10.24
CA TYR A 35 17.59 -4.11 10.27
C TYR A 35 18.53 -4.51 11.41
N LEU A 36 19.78 -4.78 11.08
CA LEU A 36 20.80 -5.12 12.05
C LEU A 36 21.65 -3.86 12.31
N ASP A 37 21.58 -3.36 13.53
CA ASP A 37 22.41 -2.23 13.93
C ASP A 37 23.74 -2.73 14.46
N THR A 38 24.83 -2.24 13.90
CA THR A 38 26.21 -2.56 14.31
C THR A 38 26.92 -1.39 14.98
N GLU A 39 26.24 -0.26 15.11
CA GLU A 39 26.85 0.99 15.61
C GLU A 39 26.44 1.36 17.03
N GLY A 40 25.69 0.49 17.71
CA GLY A 40 25.28 0.71 19.07
C GLY A 40 24.11 1.69 19.27
N ASN A 41 23.37 1.97 18.20
CA ASN A 41 22.18 2.84 18.30
C ASN A 41 21.05 2.09 19.02
N SER A 42 20.23 2.86 19.77
CA SER A 42 19.00 2.31 20.31
C SER A 42 17.96 2.17 19.20
N LEU A 43 17.43 0.97 19.02
CA LEU A 43 16.39 0.71 18.03
C LEU A 43 14.99 1.08 18.50
N ASP A 44 14.85 1.53 19.76
CA ASP A 44 13.57 2.03 20.29
C ASP A 44 13.11 3.30 19.55
N GLY A 45 14.05 4.00 18.93
CA GLY A 45 13.76 5.23 18.18
C GLY A 45 13.38 5.00 16.71
N VAL A 46 13.22 3.74 16.28
CA VAL A 46 12.80 3.48 14.90
C VAL A 46 11.35 3.89 14.72
N LYS A 47 11.09 4.67 13.68
CA LYS A 47 9.75 5.11 13.30
C LYS A 47 9.40 4.56 11.94
N LYS A 48 8.16 4.08 11.82
CA LYS A 48 7.61 3.56 10.56
C LYS A 48 6.60 4.55 10.01
N THR A 49 6.76 4.90 8.76
CA THR A 49 5.85 5.80 8.04
C THR A 49 5.27 5.08 6.84
N ILE A 50 3.96 5.09 6.70
CA ILE A 50 3.29 4.50 5.55
C ILE A 50 3.11 5.58 4.48
N GLU A 51 3.71 5.37 3.33
CA GLU A 51 3.59 6.27 2.18
C GLU A 51 2.70 5.62 1.13
N LEU A 52 1.44 6.04 1.10
CA LEU A 52 0.45 5.61 0.12
C LEU A 52 -0.26 6.84 -0.42
N PRO A 53 -0.62 6.85 -1.71
CA PRO A 53 -1.45 7.93 -2.24
C PRO A 53 -2.85 7.87 -1.62
N GLU A 54 -3.61 8.96 -1.67
CA GLU A 54 -5.00 8.96 -1.22
C GLU A 54 -5.86 8.07 -2.10
N GLU A 55 -5.54 8.03 -3.39
CA GLU A 55 -6.24 7.17 -4.35
C GLU A 55 -5.28 6.75 -5.45
N ALA A 56 -5.57 5.61 -6.05
CA ALA A 56 -4.86 5.11 -7.22
C ALA A 56 -5.69 5.38 -8.48
N GLN A 57 -5.01 5.48 -9.61
CA GLN A 57 -5.66 5.61 -10.93
C GLN A 57 -5.71 4.24 -11.58
N ALA A 58 -6.89 3.82 -12.01
CA ALA A 58 -7.01 2.58 -12.76
C ALA A 58 -6.35 2.70 -14.14
N PRO A 59 -5.81 1.63 -14.71
CA PRO A 59 -5.78 0.28 -14.13
C PRO A 59 -4.67 0.09 -13.11
N VAL A 60 -4.87 -0.83 -12.18
CA VAL A 60 -3.81 -1.28 -11.29
C VAL A 60 -3.59 -2.77 -11.48
N ALA A 61 -2.35 -3.21 -11.28
CA ALA A 61 -1.99 -4.60 -11.49
C ALA A 61 -1.62 -5.25 -10.16
N LYS A 62 -2.11 -6.45 -9.94
CA LYS A 62 -1.74 -7.27 -8.79
C LYS A 62 -0.22 -7.42 -8.72
N GLY A 63 0.36 -7.19 -7.55
CA GLY A 63 1.80 -7.28 -7.34
C GLY A 63 2.58 -6.03 -7.70
N ALA A 64 1.95 -5.05 -8.33
CA ALA A 64 2.62 -3.76 -8.58
C ALA A 64 2.68 -2.94 -7.30
N GLU A 65 3.65 -2.05 -7.22
CA GLU A 65 3.85 -1.22 -6.03
C GLU A 65 2.80 -0.12 -5.95
N ALA A 66 2.07 -0.09 -4.83
CA ALA A 66 1.11 0.97 -4.53
C ALA A 66 1.75 2.11 -3.73
N GLY A 67 2.72 1.77 -2.90
CA GLY A 67 3.43 2.68 -2.04
C GLY A 67 4.48 1.91 -1.26
N ARG A 68 4.85 2.41 -0.07
CA ARG A 68 5.87 1.73 0.73
C ARG A 68 5.77 2.11 2.19
N ALA A 69 6.30 1.23 3.04
CA ALA A 69 6.55 1.52 4.44
C ALA A 69 8.00 1.94 4.57
N VAL A 70 8.25 3.12 5.12
CA VAL A 70 9.60 3.66 5.28
C VAL A 70 9.97 3.63 6.76
N TYR A 71 11.16 3.15 7.05
CA TYR A 71 11.66 3.05 8.42
C TYR A 71 12.76 4.08 8.63
N LEU A 72 12.62 4.85 9.70
CA LEU A 72 13.54 5.93 10.05
C LEU A 72 14.16 5.67 11.41
N LEU A 73 15.45 5.86 11.52
CA LEU A 73 16.15 5.85 12.81
C LEU A 73 16.82 7.20 12.98
N ASN A 74 16.42 7.93 14.03
CA ASN A 74 16.91 9.27 14.30
C ASN A 74 16.80 10.20 13.08
N GLY A 75 15.67 10.09 12.37
CA GLY A 75 15.39 10.92 11.20
C GLY A 75 16.04 10.48 9.90
N VAL A 76 16.81 9.38 9.92
CA VAL A 76 17.51 8.88 8.74
C VAL A 76 16.83 7.58 8.28
N GLU A 77 16.53 7.49 6.99
CA GLU A 77 15.93 6.29 6.44
C GLU A 77 16.90 5.12 6.53
N ILE A 78 16.49 4.04 7.19
CA ILE A 78 17.28 2.82 7.32
C ILE A 78 16.79 1.71 6.39
N GLY A 79 15.64 1.88 5.77
CA GLY A 79 15.12 0.95 4.78
C GLY A 79 13.65 1.16 4.53
N SER A 80 13.11 0.38 3.61
CA SER A 80 11.70 0.44 3.26
C SER A 80 11.22 -0.92 2.78
N VAL A 81 9.89 -1.10 2.82
CA VAL A 81 9.22 -2.29 2.33
C VAL A 81 8.12 -1.84 1.38
N PRO A 82 8.11 -2.34 0.13
CA PRO A 82 7.03 -2.00 -0.78
C PRO A 82 5.68 -2.48 -0.28
N ILE A 83 4.64 -1.72 -0.59
CA ILE A 83 3.25 -2.11 -0.38
C ILE A 83 2.68 -2.36 -1.77
N LEU A 84 2.09 -3.53 -1.97
CA LEU A 84 1.68 -4.00 -3.29
C LEU A 84 0.17 -4.11 -3.38
N TYR A 85 -0.37 -3.92 -4.58
CA TYR A 85 -1.78 -4.21 -4.85
C TYR A 85 -2.02 -5.72 -4.74
N GLU A 86 -3.08 -6.12 -4.04
CA GLU A 86 -3.44 -7.54 -3.92
C GLU A 86 -4.22 -8.06 -5.11
N ASP A 87 -4.89 -7.18 -5.86
CA ASP A 87 -5.75 -7.55 -6.96
C ASP A 87 -5.52 -6.66 -8.17
N ASP A 88 -5.89 -7.15 -9.34
CA ASP A 88 -6.00 -6.34 -10.54
C ASP A 88 -7.30 -5.54 -10.49
N VAL A 89 -7.26 -4.29 -10.93
CA VAL A 89 -8.49 -3.51 -11.17
C VAL A 89 -8.37 -2.88 -12.56
N ALA A 90 -9.24 -3.30 -13.45
CA ALA A 90 -9.26 -2.77 -14.80
C ALA A 90 -9.84 -1.36 -14.83
N LYS A 91 -9.46 -0.60 -15.83
CA LYS A 91 -10.04 0.71 -16.08
C LYS A 91 -11.48 0.52 -16.53
N ALA A 92 -12.40 1.27 -15.93
CA ALA A 92 -13.79 1.26 -16.37
C ALA A 92 -13.90 1.93 -17.72
N VAL A 93 -14.67 1.32 -18.63
CA VAL A 93 -14.96 1.90 -19.93
C VAL A 93 -16.33 2.59 -19.89
N TYR A 94 -16.60 3.45 -20.87
CA TYR A 94 -17.84 4.20 -20.93
C TYR A 94 -19.08 3.33 -20.73
N LYS A 95 -19.07 2.13 -21.28
CA LYS A 95 -20.17 1.18 -21.20
C LYS A 95 -20.47 0.76 -19.74
N ASP A 96 -19.43 0.59 -18.93
CA ASP A 96 -19.59 0.22 -17.53
C ASP A 96 -20.21 1.35 -16.72
N TYR A 97 -19.81 2.57 -16.98
CA TYR A 97 -20.41 3.75 -16.34
C TYR A 97 -21.88 3.88 -16.69
N LEU A 98 -22.20 3.63 -17.94
CA LEU A 98 -23.59 3.71 -18.39
C LEU A 98 -24.47 2.70 -17.67
N PHE A 99 -24.03 1.47 -17.51
CA PHE A 99 -24.77 0.46 -16.77
C PHE A 99 -24.96 0.81 -15.30
N LYS A 100 -23.96 1.35 -14.67
CA LYS A 100 -24.07 1.82 -13.28
C LYS A 100 -25.14 2.91 -13.13
N ILE A 101 -25.18 3.83 -14.06
CA ILE A 101 -26.20 4.90 -14.06
C ILE A 101 -27.59 4.32 -14.28
N MET A 102 -27.73 3.36 -15.21
CA MET A 102 -29.02 2.74 -15.52
C MET A 102 -29.55 1.97 -14.31
N GLU A 103 -28.71 1.23 -13.58
CA GLU A 103 -29.11 0.54 -12.37
C GLU A 103 -29.72 1.49 -11.36
N PHE A 104 -29.18 2.70 -11.26
CA PHE A 104 -29.66 3.71 -10.33
C PHE A 104 -31.05 4.18 -10.66
N TYR A 105 -31.40 4.24 -11.94
CA TYR A 105 -32.70 4.73 -12.40
C TYR A 105 -33.78 3.64 -12.57
N LEU A 106 -33.37 2.40 -12.68
CA LEU A 106 -34.27 1.27 -12.90
C LEU A 106 -34.68 0.54 -11.61
N LEU A 107 -34.09 0.90 -10.51
CA LEU A 107 -34.50 0.41 -9.21
C LEU A 107 -35.73 1.18 -8.71
#